data_7e2c4a2d75a8a573c900c35546302b0c
#
_entry.id   7e2c4a2d75a8a573c900c35546302b0c
#
_cell.length_a   1.000
_cell.length_b   1.000
_cell.length_c   1.000
_cell.angle_alpha   90.00
_cell.angle_beta   90.00
_cell.angle_gamma   90.00
#
_symmetry.space_group_name_H-M   'P 1'
#
loop_
_entity.id
_entity.type
_entity.pdbx_description
1 polymer ?
#
loop_
_entity_poly.entity_id
_entity_poly.type
_entity_poly.pdbx_seq_one_letter_code
_entity_poly.pdbx_strand_id
1 'polypeptide(L)'
;MKMIDPTAMSRFTALREAAGKIDRLVPHVRLMEQPPHESRDTASVALEFPTPLVVLNSTIRQALSFLFSACDTVQTDKTERGICFTFTVSRMWITEDGEQTAPPPFLS
;
A
#
# COMPACT_ATOMS: atom_id res chain seq x y z
N MET A 1 -3.87 -9.72 -23.02
CA MET A 1 -4.21 -10.26 -21.71
C MET A 1 -3.24 -9.74 -20.67
N LYS A 2 -3.73 -9.39 -19.51
CA LYS A 2 -2.89 -8.88 -18.43
C LYS A 2 -2.55 -9.99 -17.47
N MET A 3 -1.34 -9.95 -16.96
CA MET A 3 -0.89 -10.84 -15.90
C MET A 3 -0.42 -9.99 -14.75
N ILE A 4 -0.68 -10.49 -13.55
CA ILE A 4 -0.23 -9.75 -12.38
C ILE A 4 1.28 -9.93 -12.25
N ASP A 5 1.97 -8.86 -11.90
CA ASP A 5 3.42 -8.90 -11.69
C ASP A 5 3.69 -9.56 -10.35
N PRO A 6 4.40 -10.70 -10.31
CA PRO A 6 4.62 -11.40 -9.05
C PRO A 6 5.38 -10.57 -8.02
N THR A 7 6.32 -9.75 -8.47
CA THR A 7 7.06 -8.91 -7.53
C THR A 7 6.16 -7.86 -6.90
N ALA A 8 5.33 -7.22 -7.73
CA ALA A 8 4.40 -6.22 -7.21
C ALA A 8 3.38 -6.87 -6.28
N MET A 9 2.88 -8.04 -6.64
CA MET A 9 1.92 -8.74 -5.80
C MET A 9 2.53 -9.13 -4.46
N SER A 10 3.78 -9.57 -4.48
CA SER A 10 4.47 -9.92 -3.25
C SER A 10 4.62 -8.69 -2.34
N ARG A 11 4.93 -7.54 -2.92
CA ARG A 11 5.02 -6.30 -2.15
C ARG A 11 3.68 -5.92 -1.56
N PHE A 12 2.62 -6.00 -2.36
CA PHE A 12 1.28 -5.70 -1.87
C PHE A 12 0.90 -6.62 -0.72
N THR A 13 1.18 -7.92 -0.85
CA THR A 13 0.87 -8.89 0.20
C THR A 13 1.62 -8.54 1.49
N ALA A 14 2.89 -8.16 1.37
CA ALA A 14 3.68 -7.79 2.54
C ALA A 14 3.13 -6.52 3.20
N LEU A 15 2.71 -5.54 2.39
CA LEU A 15 2.10 -4.33 2.94
C LEU A 15 0.81 -4.68 3.68
N ARG A 16 0.01 -5.55 3.10
CA ARG A 16 -1.25 -5.94 3.71
C ARG A 16 -1.03 -6.64 5.05
N GLU A 17 0.00 -7.49 5.11
CA GLU A 17 0.31 -8.17 6.36
C GLU A 17 0.78 -7.21 7.44
N ALA A 18 1.62 -6.24 7.07
CA ALA A 18 2.09 -5.26 8.03
C ALA A 18 0.94 -4.38 8.53
N ALA A 19 0.06 -3.97 7.62
CA ALA A 19 -1.10 -3.17 8.00
C ALA A 19 -2.03 -3.98 8.90
N GLY A 20 -2.18 -5.27 8.64
CA GLY A 20 -2.99 -6.14 9.48
C GLY A 20 -2.47 -6.25 10.90
N LYS A 21 -1.14 -6.26 11.08
CA LYS A 21 -0.58 -6.27 12.42
C LYS A 21 -0.97 -5.01 13.19
N ILE A 22 -0.91 -3.86 12.52
CA ILE A 22 -1.28 -2.61 13.17
C ILE A 22 -2.77 -2.62 13.51
N ASP A 23 -3.59 -3.10 12.59
CA ASP A 23 -5.02 -3.18 12.81
C ASP A 23 -5.36 -4.01 14.03
N ARG A 24 -4.63 -5.10 14.26
CA ARG A 24 -4.87 -5.97 15.40
C ARG A 24 -4.36 -5.40 16.71
N LEU A 25 -3.31 -4.58 16.65
CA LEU A 25 -2.64 -4.12 17.86
C LEU A 25 -3.10 -2.74 18.34
N VAL A 26 -3.62 -1.92 17.44
CA VAL A 26 -4.00 -0.55 17.78
C VAL A 26 -5.51 -0.44 17.75
N PRO A 27 -6.14 -0.12 18.89
CA PRO A 27 -7.60 -0.01 18.94
C PRO A 27 -8.09 1.11 18.03
N HIS A 28 -9.25 0.88 17.44
CA HIS A 28 -9.96 1.87 16.64
C HIS A 28 -9.26 2.30 15.35
N VAL A 29 -8.19 1.63 14.97
CA VAL A 29 -7.61 1.81 13.66
C VAL A 29 -8.53 1.14 12.65
N ARG A 30 -8.66 1.76 11.50
CA ARG A 30 -9.49 1.22 10.44
C ARG A 30 -8.61 0.86 9.26
N LEU A 31 -8.67 -0.40 8.86
CA LEU A 31 -7.89 -0.89 7.72
C LEU A 31 -8.81 -1.01 6.51
N MET A 32 -8.34 -0.45 5.40
CA MET A 32 -9.05 -0.54 4.13
C MET A 32 -8.09 -1.04 3.08
N GLU A 33 -8.59 -1.82 2.13
CA GLU A 33 -7.75 -2.40 1.10
C GLU A 33 -8.34 -2.15 -0.26
N GLN A 34 -7.47 -1.90 -1.23
CA GLN A 34 -7.83 -1.94 -2.64
C GLN A 34 -6.93 -2.97 -3.29
N PRO A 35 -7.40 -4.22 -3.39
CA PRO A 35 -6.57 -5.26 -4.00
C PRO A 35 -6.41 -5.04 -5.50
N PRO A 36 -5.51 -5.75 -6.14
CA PRO A 36 -5.33 -5.60 -7.59
C PRO A 36 -6.62 -5.85 -8.34
N HIS A 37 -6.85 -5.07 -9.36
CA HIS A 37 -8.03 -5.22 -10.21
C HIS A 37 -7.60 -4.85 -11.61
N GLU A 38 -8.14 -5.58 -12.61
CA GLU A 38 -7.67 -5.40 -13.97
C GLU A 38 -7.93 -3.99 -14.51
N SER A 39 -8.80 -3.23 -13.88
CA SER A 39 -9.05 -1.85 -14.30
C SER A 39 -8.10 -0.85 -13.67
N ARG A 40 -7.21 -1.29 -12.79
CA ARG A 40 -6.28 -0.40 -12.08
C ARG A 40 -4.87 -0.95 -12.17
N ASP A 41 -3.91 -0.05 -12.33
CA ASP A 41 -2.51 -0.45 -12.32
C ASP A 41 -1.91 -0.41 -10.93
N THR A 42 -2.71 -0.13 -9.91
CA THR A 42 -2.23 0.01 -8.55
C THR A 42 -3.05 -0.85 -7.60
N ALA A 43 -2.44 -1.16 -6.47
CA ALA A 43 -3.13 -1.77 -5.35
C ALA A 43 -2.67 -1.04 -4.09
N SER A 44 -3.53 -0.94 -3.10
CA SER A 44 -3.17 -0.16 -1.93
C SER A 44 -3.78 -0.71 -0.66
N VAL A 45 -3.17 -0.34 0.46
CA VAL A 45 -3.75 -0.54 1.78
C VAL A 45 -3.76 0.82 2.47
N ALA A 46 -4.79 1.07 3.25
CA ALA A 46 -4.93 2.33 3.95
C ALA A 46 -5.21 2.06 5.42
N LEU A 47 -4.62 2.90 6.26
CA LEU A 47 -4.84 2.83 7.71
C LEU A 47 -5.31 4.20 8.18
N GLU A 48 -6.49 4.22 8.79
CA GLU A 48 -7.01 5.44 9.38
C GLU A 48 -6.81 5.36 10.89
N PHE A 49 -6.06 6.30 11.42
CA PHE A 49 -5.77 6.35 12.85
C PHE A 49 -6.64 7.43 13.50
N PRO A 50 -7.28 7.09 14.61
CA PRO A 50 -8.02 8.12 15.33
C PRO A 50 -7.05 9.08 16.03
N THR A 51 -7.48 10.29 16.26
CA THR A 51 -6.68 11.25 17.01
C THR A 51 -7.32 11.48 18.36
N PRO A 52 -6.52 11.58 19.41
CA PRO A 52 -5.07 11.44 19.41
C PRO A 52 -4.63 9.99 19.39
N LEU A 53 -3.51 9.70 18.73
CA LEU A 53 -2.96 8.37 18.72
C LEU A 53 -1.67 8.37 19.53
N VAL A 54 -1.60 7.51 20.51
CA VAL A 54 -0.46 7.51 21.41
C VAL A 54 0.18 6.15 21.58
N VAL A 55 -0.22 5.15 20.81
CA VAL A 55 0.29 3.80 21.01
C VAL A 55 1.44 3.54 20.05
N LEU A 56 2.65 3.54 20.60
CA LEU A 56 3.84 3.29 19.80
C LEU A 56 4.73 2.31 20.53
N ASN A 57 4.56 1.02 20.26
CA ASN A 57 5.54 0.05 20.72
C ASN A 57 6.43 -0.34 19.55
N SER A 58 7.45 -1.15 19.82
CA SER A 58 8.43 -1.47 18.78
C SER A 58 7.81 -2.23 17.62
N THR A 59 6.84 -3.09 17.89
CA THR A 59 6.19 -3.85 16.83
C THR A 59 5.43 -2.93 15.88
N ILE A 60 4.68 -1.98 16.45
CA ILE A 60 3.92 -1.03 15.63
C ILE A 60 4.86 -0.13 14.84
N ARG A 61 5.93 0.35 15.49
CA ARG A 61 6.89 1.20 14.79
C ARG A 61 7.57 0.46 13.64
N GLN A 62 7.92 -0.80 13.85
CA GLN A 62 8.52 -1.59 12.78
C GLN A 62 7.55 -1.81 11.62
N ALA A 63 6.31 -2.10 11.92
CA ALA A 63 5.31 -2.29 10.89
C ALA A 63 5.08 -1.02 10.10
N LEU A 64 4.98 0.13 10.78
CA LEU A 64 4.82 1.41 10.11
C LEU A 64 6.04 1.74 9.24
N SER A 65 7.22 1.52 9.77
CA SER A 65 8.45 1.78 9.03
C SER A 65 8.51 0.94 7.76
N PHE A 66 8.10 -0.32 7.87
CA PHE A 66 8.05 -1.19 6.70
C PHE A 66 7.07 -0.65 5.67
N LEU A 67 5.88 -0.26 6.10
CA LEU A 67 4.88 0.27 5.19
C LEU A 67 5.41 1.48 4.42
N PHE A 68 6.04 2.40 5.13
CA PHE A 68 6.55 3.61 4.50
C PHE A 68 7.69 3.33 3.54
N SER A 69 8.47 2.27 3.77
CA SER A 69 9.63 2.00 2.92
C SER A 69 9.30 1.06 1.77
N ALA A 70 8.29 0.22 1.89
CA ALA A 70 8.02 -0.82 0.89
C ALA A 70 7.03 -0.41 -0.17
N CYS A 71 6.28 0.65 0.04
CA CYS A 71 5.31 1.11 -0.96
C CYS A 71 5.98 2.04 -1.97
N ASP A 72 5.30 2.25 -3.08
CA ASP A 72 5.80 3.19 -4.09
C ASP A 72 5.42 4.62 -3.75
N THR A 73 4.21 4.82 -3.23
CA THR A 73 3.77 6.15 -2.83
C THR A 73 2.97 6.06 -1.55
N VAL A 74 3.01 7.14 -0.78
CA VAL A 74 2.21 7.30 0.42
C VAL A 74 1.39 8.57 0.27
N GLN A 75 0.12 8.46 0.54
CA GLN A 75 -0.76 9.62 0.56
C GLN A 75 -1.31 9.78 1.97
N THR A 76 -1.31 11.02 2.44
CA THR A 76 -1.78 11.33 3.80
C THR A 76 -2.98 12.24 3.69
N ASP A 77 -4.07 11.85 4.33
CA ASP A 77 -5.29 12.65 4.32
C ASP A 77 -5.81 12.82 5.74
N LYS A 78 -6.30 14.01 6.01
CA LYS A 78 -6.98 14.27 7.26
C LYS A 78 -8.43 13.84 7.11
N THR A 79 -8.94 13.10 8.10
CA THR A 79 -10.32 12.62 8.09
C THR A 79 -11.03 13.14 9.32
N GLU A 80 -12.34 12.91 9.39
CA GLU A 80 -13.10 13.30 10.56
C GLU A 80 -12.63 12.58 11.82
N ARG A 81 -12.13 11.37 11.66
CA ARG A 81 -11.67 10.59 12.81
C ARG A 81 -10.24 10.88 13.18
N GLY A 82 -9.40 11.27 12.21
CA GLY A 82 -8.01 11.49 12.47
C GLY A 82 -7.22 11.61 11.18
N ILE A 83 -6.27 10.71 10.97
CA ILE A 83 -5.38 10.75 9.81
C ILE A 83 -5.40 9.41 9.12
N CYS A 84 -5.48 9.44 7.79
CA CYS A 84 -5.44 8.23 6.97
C CYS A 84 -4.17 8.24 6.13
N PHE A 85 -3.43 7.14 6.18
CA PHE A 85 -2.28 6.91 5.30
C PHE A 85 -2.66 5.85 4.28
N THR A 86 -2.43 6.14 3.01
CA THR A 86 -2.66 5.19 1.94
C THR A 86 -1.33 4.81 1.32
N PHE A 87 -1.00 3.52 1.37
CA PHE A 87 0.25 2.99 0.85
C PHE A 87 -0.05 2.25 -0.44
N THR A 88 0.56 2.68 -1.53
CA THR A 88 0.22 2.20 -2.86
C THR A 88 1.40 1.51 -3.52
N VAL A 89 1.12 0.39 -4.17
CA VAL A 89 2.08 -0.30 -5.03
C VAL A 89 1.61 -0.11 -6.47
N SER A 90 2.51 0.33 -7.32
CA SER A 90 2.22 0.59 -8.73
C SER A 90 2.66 -0.58 -9.60
N ARG A 91 2.28 -0.53 -10.86
CA ARG A 91 2.72 -1.48 -11.88
C ARG A 91 2.37 -2.91 -11.50
N MET A 92 1.10 -3.08 -11.11
CA MET A 92 0.63 -4.39 -10.70
C MET A 92 0.48 -5.35 -11.87
N TRP A 93 0.43 -4.85 -13.10
CA TRP A 93 0.12 -5.68 -14.25
C TRP A 93 1.22 -5.63 -15.30
N ILE A 94 1.44 -6.78 -15.94
CA ILE A 94 2.36 -6.92 -17.06
C ILE A 94 1.53 -7.24 -18.28
N THR A 95 1.85 -6.60 -19.41
CA THR A 95 1.12 -6.91 -20.62
C THR A 95 1.60 -8.24 -21.18
N GLU A 96 0.74 -8.81 -21.99
CA GLU A 96 0.99 -10.15 -22.52
C GLU A 96 2.21 -10.21 -23.40
N ASP A 97 2.51 -9.14 -24.11
CA ASP A 97 3.68 -9.12 -24.96
C ASP A 97 4.96 -8.85 -24.17
N GLY A 98 4.85 -8.80 -22.86
CA GLY A 98 6.01 -8.61 -22.00
C GLY A 98 6.55 -7.22 -21.98
N GLU A 99 5.95 -6.32 -22.72
CA GLU A 99 6.45 -4.98 -22.70
C GLU A 99 5.94 -4.24 -21.54
N GLN A 100 6.82 -3.62 -20.86
CA GLN A 100 6.39 -2.65 -19.91
C GLN A 100 5.94 -1.49 -20.70
N THR A 101 4.87 -0.99 -20.35
CA THR A 101 4.37 0.15 -21.03
C THR A 101 5.15 1.38 -20.75
N ALA A 102 6.19 1.28 -20.04
CA ALA A 102 6.96 2.44 -19.81
C ALA A 102 7.45 2.93 -21.14
N PRO A 103 7.16 4.12 -21.52
CA PRO A 103 7.72 4.65 -22.72
C PRO A 103 9.19 4.77 -22.51
N PRO A 104 9.89 4.55 -23.53
CA PRO A 104 11.27 4.82 -23.47
C PRO A 104 11.42 6.28 -23.26
N PRO A 105 12.15 6.60 -22.55
CA PRO A 105 12.24 7.95 -22.29
C PRO A 105 12.92 8.80 -23.28
N PHE A 106 12.79 8.67 -23.56
CA PHE A 106 13.19 9.28 -24.01
C PHE A 106 13.58 9.34 -24.85
N LEU A 107 13.48 8.82 -25.07
CA LEU A 107 13.74 8.79 -25.58
C LEU A 107 13.77 9.13 -26.17
N SER A 108 13.81 9.14 -26.31
CA SER A 108 13.88 9.58 -26.69
C SER A 108 14.05 9.91 -26.98
#